data_94e9f718e9b4ad0c1516cbb8a7002ec3
#
_entry.id   94e9f718e9b4ad0c1516cbb8a7002ec3
#
_cell.length_a   1.000
_cell.length_b   1.000
_cell.length_c   1.000
_cell.angle_alpha   90.00
_cell.angle_beta   90.00
_cell.angle_gamma   90.00
#
_symmetry.space_group_name_H-M   'P 1'
#
loop_
_entity.id
_entity.type
_entity.pdbx_description
1 polymer ?
#
loop_
_entity_poly.entity_id
_entity_poly.type
_entity_poly.pdbx_seq_one_letter_code
_entity_poly.pdbx_strand_id
1 'polypeptide(L)'
;MKSIIQRERQCLVCGSWNIEDHHIYFGVAKRKLSEKYGLKVWLCPTHHRGTYGVHGKNGHKLDLELKQLGQKNFEYLHGTREDFIEIFGRNYLWNYL
;
A
#
# COMPACT_ATOMS: atom_id res chain seq x y z
N MET A 1 -2.86 1.14 -13.65
CA MET A 1 -1.40 1.28 -13.70
C MET A 1 -0.74 0.08 -13.03
N LYS A 2 0.43 -0.30 -13.48
CA LYS A 2 1.21 -1.35 -12.80
C LYS A 2 1.71 -0.83 -11.45
N SER A 3 1.95 -1.76 -10.53
CA SER A 3 2.58 -1.40 -9.25
C SER A 3 3.94 -0.74 -9.48
N ILE A 4 4.20 0.36 -8.79
CA ILE A 4 5.52 0.98 -8.78
C ILE A 4 6.40 0.40 -7.66
N ILE A 5 5.85 -0.49 -6.84
CA ILE A 5 6.51 -1.06 -5.67
C ILE A 5 7.05 -2.46 -5.95
N GLN A 6 6.24 -3.31 -6.62
CA GLN A 6 6.62 -4.69 -6.91
C GLN A 6 6.63 -4.99 -8.40
N ARG A 7 7.63 -5.73 -8.84
CA ARG A 7 7.68 -6.30 -10.19
C ARG A 7 7.20 -7.75 -10.19
N GLU A 8 7.61 -8.51 -9.19
CA GLU A 8 7.32 -9.93 -9.11
C GLU A 8 5.90 -10.16 -8.57
N ARG A 9 5.14 -11.00 -9.24
CA ARG A 9 3.78 -11.34 -8.84
C ARG A 9 3.79 -12.40 -7.74
N GLN A 10 4.20 -11.99 -6.56
CA GLN A 10 4.23 -12.84 -5.39
C GLN A 10 3.92 -12.00 -4.16
N CYS A 11 3.51 -12.65 -3.08
CA CYS A 11 3.20 -11.94 -1.83
C CYS A 11 4.40 -11.14 -1.36
N LEU A 12 4.19 -9.85 -1.13
CA LEU A 12 5.25 -8.95 -0.66
C LEU A 12 5.84 -9.41 0.67
N VAL A 13 5.03 -10.04 1.52
CA VAL A 13 5.44 -10.42 2.87
C VAL A 13 6.14 -11.79 2.90
N CYS A 14 5.57 -12.80 2.24
CA CYS A 14 6.07 -14.18 2.37
C CYS A 14 6.51 -14.84 1.05
N GLY A 15 6.31 -14.17 -0.08
CA GLY A 15 6.72 -14.70 -1.37
C GLY A 15 5.80 -15.76 -1.98
N SER A 16 4.65 -16.05 -1.36
CA SER A 16 3.69 -16.99 -1.91
C SER A 16 3.23 -16.56 -3.31
N TRP A 17 3.01 -17.54 -4.18
CA TRP A 17 2.49 -17.28 -5.53
C TRP A 17 0.97 -17.21 -5.59
N ASN A 18 0.27 -17.60 -4.54
CA ASN A 18 -1.18 -17.45 -4.44
C ASN A 18 -1.46 -16.03 -3.96
N ILE A 19 -1.83 -15.14 -4.87
CA ILE A 19 -1.87 -13.70 -4.59
C ILE A 19 -3.20 -13.06 -4.92
N GLU A 20 -3.46 -11.95 -4.22
CA GLU A 20 -4.59 -11.05 -4.45
C GLU A 20 -4.06 -9.63 -4.58
N ASP A 21 -4.71 -8.81 -5.40
CA ASP A 21 -4.36 -7.40 -5.52
C ASP A 21 -4.75 -6.66 -4.25
N HIS A 22 -3.83 -5.85 -3.74
CA HIS A 22 -4.13 -4.95 -2.63
C HIS A 22 -3.80 -3.52 -3.00
N HIS A 23 -4.81 -2.67 -3.04
CA HIS A 23 -4.63 -1.23 -3.16
C HIS A 23 -4.28 -0.68 -1.79
N ILE A 24 -3.09 -0.09 -1.66
CA ILE A 24 -2.54 0.31 -0.35
C ILE A 24 -3.47 1.29 0.36
N TYR A 25 -3.95 2.30 -0.37
CA TYR A 25 -4.95 3.23 0.16
C TYR A 25 -6.29 2.80 -0.39
N PHE A 26 -7.19 2.43 0.50
CA PHE A 26 -8.46 1.80 0.12
C PHE A 26 -9.65 2.62 0.60
N GLY A 27 -10.86 2.13 0.28
CA GLY A 27 -12.06 2.92 0.34
C GLY A 27 -12.39 3.45 -1.03
N VAL A 28 -13.61 3.92 -1.24
CA VAL A 28 -14.14 4.20 -2.59
C VAL A 28 -13.24 5.15 -3.39
N ALA A 29 -12.91 6.29 -2.84
CA ALA A 29 -12.11 7.29 -3.56
C ALA A 29 -10.63 6.94 -3.59
N LYS A 30 -10.09 6.45 -2.47
CA LYS A 30 -8.65 6.21 -2.33
C LYS A 30 -8.17 5.01 -3.12
N ARG A 31 -9.03 4.02 -3.34
CA ARG A 31 -8.71 2.87 -4.20
C ARG A 31 -8.38 3.32 -5.61
N LYS A 32 -9.18 4.25 -6.15
CA LYS A 32 -8.95 4.81 -7.49
C LYS A 32 -7.63 5.56 -7.54
N LEU A 33 -7.28 6.28 -6.48
CA LEU A 33 -6.01 7.00 -6.40
C LEU A 33 -4.84 6.03 -6.32
N SER A 34 -4.95 4.97 -5.53
CA SER A 34 -3.93 3.92 -5.49
C SER A 34 -3.70 3.32 -6.87
N GLU A 35 -4.77 3.03 -7.60
CA GLU A 35 -4.67 2.50 -8.96
C GLU A 35 -3.99 3.50 -9.89
N LYS A 36 -4.38 4.77 -9.80
CA LYS A 36 -3.84 5.84 -10.64
C LYS A 36 -2.32 5.99 -10.49
N TYR A 37 -1.81 5.88 -9.27
CA TYR A 37 -0.40 6.13 -8.99
C TYR A 37 0.41 4.83 -8.85
N GLY A 38 -0.20 3.67 -9.05
CA GLY A 38 0.50 2.39 -8.94
C GLY A 38 0.86 2.01 -7.50
N LEU A 39 0.11 2.51 -6.53
CA LEU A 39 0.34 2.26 -5.10
C LEU A 39 -0.42 1.01 -4.67
N LYS A 40 0.01 -0.12 -5.18
CA LYS A 40 -0.61 -1.41 -4.92
C LYS A 40 0.45 -2.50 -4.86
N VAL A 41 0.15 -3.55 -4.12
CA VAL A 41 1.04 -4.70 -3.93
C VAL A 41 0.23 -5.98 -4.06
N TRP A 42 0.94 -7.11 -4.21
CA TRP A 42 0.32 -8.43 -4.16
C TRP A 42 0.54 -9.01 -2.77
N LEU A 43 -0.51 -9.57 -2.22
CA LEU A 43 -0.49 -10.23 -0.92
C LEU A 43 -1.21 -11.57 -1.05
N CYS A 44 -0.70 -12.61 -0.38
CA CYS A 44 -1.42 -13.86 -0.29
C CYS A 44 -2.67 -13.68 0.58
N PRO A 45 -3.65 -14.61 0.51
CA PRO A 45 -4.86 -14.47 1.33
C PRO A 45 -4.60 -14.29 2.81
N THR A 46 -3.59 -14.97 3.36
CA THR A 46 -3.24 -14.85 4.78
C THR A 46 -2.79 -13.44 5.14
N HIS A 47 -1.92 -12.83 4.32
CA HIS A 47 -1.40 -11.49 4.60
C HIS A 47 -2.32 -10.38 4.10
N HIS A 48 -3.30 -10.71 3.26
CA HIS A 48 -4.29 -9.75 2.79
C HIS A 48 -5.48 -9.66 3.75
N ARG A 49 -6.07 -10.81 4.09
CA ARG A 49 -7.33 -10.85 4.87
C ARG A 49 -7.35 -11.88 6.01
N GLY A 50 -6.22 -12.49 6.32
CA GLY A 50 -6.08 -13.33 7.52
C GLY A 50 -6.05 -12.46 8.77
N THR A 51 -6.03 -13.06 9.93
CA THR A 51 -6.08 -12.34 11.22
C THR A 51 -5.02 -11.24 11.33
N TYR A 52 -3.81 -11.52 10.87
CA TYR A 52 -2.69 -10.56 10.89
C TYR A 52 -2.44 -9.92 9.54
N GLY A 53 -3.30 -10.17 8.56
CA GLY A 53 -3.25 -9.53 7.25
C GLY A 53 -3.78 -8.10 7.31
N VAL A 54 -3.53 -7.33 6.25
CA VAL A 54 -3.86 -5.89 6.24
C VAL A 54 -5.33 -5.58 6.55
N HIS A 55 -6.25 -6.45 6.13
CA HIS A 55 -7.68 -6.30 6.42
C HIS A 55 -8.13 -7.13 7.62
N GLY A 56 -7.21 -7.80 8.27
CA GLY A 56 -7.52 -8.67 9.40
C GLY A 56 -7.63 -7.91 10.72
N LYS A 57 -8.19 -8.59 11.70
CA LYS A 57 -8.43 -8.03 13.04
C LYS A 57 -7.16 -7.47 13.67
N ASN A 58 -6.01 -8.14 13.48
CA ASN A 58 -4.72 -7.74 14.06
C ASN A 58 -3.72 -7.26 12.99
N GLY A 59 -4.21 -6.77 11.86
CA GLY A 59 -3.37 -6.36 10.74
C GLY A 59 -2.95 -4.90 10.71
N HIS A 60 -3.25 -4.14 11.76
CA HIS A 60 -3.00 -2.70 11.80
C HIS A 60 -1.52 -2.34 11.53
N LYS A 61 -0.60 -3.09 12.12
CA LYS A 61 0.83 -2.82 11.95
C LYS A 61 1.26 -3.00 10.48
N LEU A 62 0.85 -4.09 9.86
CA LEU A 62 1.18 -4.35 8.46
C LEU A 62 0.55 -3.29 7.55
N ASP A 63 -0.70 -2.94 7.79
CA ASP A 63 -1.40 -1.91 7.03
C ASP A 63 -0.64 -0.58 7.09
N LEU A 64 -0.22 -0.17 8.29
CA LEU A 64 0.54 1.07 8.46
C LEU A 64 1.90 1.01 7.74
N GLU A 65 2.60 -0.11 7.86
CA GLU A 65 3.89 -0.29 7.18
C GLU A 65 3.74 -0.16 5.66
N LEU A 66 2.67 -0.74 5.08
CA LEU A 66 2.41 -0.62 3.66
C LEU A 66 2.06 0.81 3.26
N LYS A 67 1.30 1.51 4.08
CA LYS A 67 0.96 2.90 3.81
C LYS A 67 2.18 3.82 3.87
N GLN A 68 3.11 3.54 4.77
CA GLN A 68 4.39 4.25 4.81
C GLN A 68 5.24 3.93 3.57
N LEU A 69 5.31 2.67 3.18
CA LEU A 69 6.02 2.25 1.97
C LEU A 69 5.43 2.91 0.72
N GLY A 70 4.11 2.94 0.63
CA GLY A 70 3.42 3.57 -0.49
C GLY A 70 3.72 5.06 -0.60
N GLN A 71 3.70 5.76 0.53
CA GLN A 71 4.01 7.19 0.54
C GLN A 71 5.47 7.45 0.14
N LYS A 72 6.41 6.65 0.64
CA LYS A 72 7.82 6.80 0.25
C LYS A 72 8.00 6.63 -1.27
N ASN A 73 7.32 5.65 -1.86
CA ASN A 73 7.39 5.44 -3.29
C ASN A 73 6.73 6.58 -4.08
N PHE A 74 5.61 7.10 -3.58
CA PHE A 74 4.98 8.27 -4.19
C PHE A 74 5.93 9.47 -4.19
N GLU A 75 6.55 9.74 -3.04
CA GLU A 75 7.47 10.88 -2.90
C GLU A 75 8.72 10.72 -3.77
N TYR A 76 9.11 9.49 -4.05
CA TYR A 76 10.25 9.21 -4.92
C TYR A 76 9.92 9.42 -6.40
N LEU A 77 8.73 9.03 -6.84
CA LEU A 77 8.40 8.94 -8.26
C LEU A 77 7.35 9.95 -8.77
N HIS A 78 6.48 10.45 -7.92
CA HIS A 78 5.34 11.23 -8.37
C HIS A 78 5.32 12.67 -7.90
N GLY A 79 5.71 12.95 -6.67
CA GLY A 79 5.59 14.30 -6.16
C GLY A 79 6.15 14.47 -4.76
N THR A 80 5.84 15.61 -4.13
CA THR A 80 6.32 15.95 -2.81
C THR A 80 5.43 15.35 -1.72
N ARG A 81 5.87 15.49 -0.47
CA ARG A 81 5.05 15.12 0.68
C ARG A 81 3.77 15.95 0.75
N GLU A 82 3.87 17.22 0.44
CA GLU A 82 2.70 18.11 0.38
C GLU A 82 1.70 17.66 -0.68
N ASP A 83 2.21 17.24 -1.84
CA ASP A 83 1.37 16.68 -2.90
C ASP A 83 0.66 15.43 -2.42
N PHE A 84 1.38 14.54 -1.75
CA PHE A 84 0.80 13.30 -1.22
C PHE A 84 -0.32 13.61 -0.21
N ILE A 85 -0.07 14.51 0.72
CA ILE A 85 -1.05 14.89 1.75
C ILE A 85 -2.29 15.50 1.09
N GLU A 86 -2.10 16.35 0.09
CA GLU A 86 -3.21 16.96 -0.62
C GLU A 86 -4.07 15.91 -1.33
N ILE A 87 -3.44 14.93 -1.99
CA ILE A 87 -4.13 13.91 -2.76
C ILE A 87 -4.79 12.87 -1.86
N PHE A 88 -4.05 12.35 -0.89
CA PHE A 88 -4.49 11.24 -0.04
C PHE A 88 -5.07 11.68 1.31
N GLY A 89 -4.90 12.95 1.66
CA GLY A 89 -5.53 13.53 2.86
C GLY A 89 -4.81 13.25 4.17
N ARG A 90 -3.65 12.60 4.15
CA ARG A 90 -2.95 12.22 5.38
C ARG A 90 -1.47 11.99 5.15
N ASN A 91 -0.65 12.27 6.16
CA ASN A 91 0.79 11.96 6.19
C ASN A 91 1.01 10.72 7.05
N TYR A 92 1.60 9.66 6.48
CA TYR A 92 1.91 8.43 7.19
C TYR A 92 3.39 8.39 7.64
N LEU A 93 4.18 9.40 7.28
CA LEU A 93 5.61 9.46 7.56
C LEU A 93 5.98 10.48 8.64
N TRP A 94 5.07 10.72 9.58
CA TRP A 94 5.30 11.73 10.62
C TRP A 94 6.51 11.45 11.52
N ASN A 95 6.98 10.19 11.56
CA ASN A 95 8.16 9.80 12.32
C ASN A 95 9.48 10.05 11.59
N TYR A 96 9.42 10.52 10.35
CA TYR A 96 10.57 10.67 9.46
C TYR A 96 10.71 12.12 9.00
N LEU A 97 10.59 13.03 9.92
CA LEU A 97 10.69 14.46 9.64
C LEU A 97 12.12 14.92 9.30
#